data_db9bb9248ff38ec1cfacf0d9a5f0a1a8
#
_entry.id   db9bb9248ff38ec1cfacf0d9a5f0a1a8
#
_cell.length_a   1.000
_cell.length_b   1.000
_cell.length_c   1.000
_cell.angle_alpha   90.00
_cell.angle_beta   90.00
_cell.angle_gamma   90.00
#
_symmetry.space_group_name_H-M   'P 1'
#
loop_
_entity.id
_entity.type
_entity.pdbx_description
1 polymer ?
#
loop_
_entity_poly.entity_id
_entity_poly.type
_entity_poly.pdbx_seq_one_letter_code
_entity_poly.pdbx_strand_id
1 'polypeptide(L)'
;FWWMARSRRKTGSEEEARKYWKPAAKVGLVAMLVSSCVAIGSGHFMGQHVKDIQPAKAAAMMGVCESGESHDLVIAMWTSDCDGPQLTLPFPGGLESFMATNHFSGKESFLKGLDEVNAELKAKYADVYGSDQDYRPNLTVAFWSFRAMMGIGFLGLAMSIFGLYSLRGDKIEKSERMGRLWLLAIPLPFLGNSFGWLLTEMGRQPWIVNPGENGIMLMTNQGLSNSVSGGTVLTSMAVFTLLYSALGVVWIALLRRYALEGIDTRKKAVKLSESAPMTFAY
;
A
#
# COMPACT_ATOMS: atom_id res chain seq x y z
N PHE A 1 14.82 -10.80 10.41
CA PHE A 1 15.45 -11.00 11.73
C PHE A 1 14.83 -12.18 12.49
N TRP A 2 13.50 -12.28 12.61
CA TRP A 2 12.82 -13.39 13.26
C TRP A 2 13.21 -14.76 12.69
N TRP A 3 13.16 -14.93 11.37
CA TRP A 3 13.51 -16.17 10.71
C TRP A 3 15.02 -16.49 10.85
N MET A 4 15.87 -15.46 10.79
CA MET A 4 17.32 -15.62 10.98
C MET A 4 17.65 -16.02 12.42
N ALA A 5 17.01 -15.41 13.41
CA ALA A 5 17.15 -15.79 14.81
C ALA A 5 16.83 -17.27 15.03
N ARG A 6 15.82 -17.77 14.33
CA ARG A 6 15.41 -19.14 14.40
C ARG A 6 16.35 -20.10 13.65
N SER A 7 16.78 -19.73 12.44
CA SER A 7 17.73 -20.51 11.65
C SER A 7 19.03 -20.70 12.41
N ARG A 8 19.54 -19.66 13.05
CA ARG A 8 20.76 -19.72 13.86
C ARG A 8 20.58 -20.58 15.11
N ARG A 9 19.40 -20.62 15.71
CA ARG A 9 19.11 -21.53 16.82
C ARG A 9 19.21 -22.99 16.43
N LYS A 10 18.79 -23.37 15.23
CA LYS A 10 18.90 -24.73 14.71
C LYS A 10 20.35 -25.14 14.42
N THR A 11 21.20 -24.16 14.03
CA THR A 11 22.56 -24.43 13.53
C THR A 11 23.67 -24.20 14.56
N GLY A 12 23.35 -23.77 15.81
CA GLY A 12 24.37 -23.86 16.85
C GLY A 12 24.52 -22.74 17.86
N SER A 13 23.78 -21.64 17.87
CA SER A 13 23.97 -20.64 18.92
C SER A 13 22.68 -20.00 19.39
N GLU A 14 22.06 -20.59 20.42
CA GLU A 14 20.94 -19.96 21.14
C GLU A 14 21.35 -18.61 21.75
N GLU A 15 22.60 -18.48 22.19
CA GLU A 15 23.15 -17.28 22.78
C GLU A 15 23.19 -16.14 21.76
N GLU A 16 23.64 -16.37 20.53
CA GLU A 16 23.64 -15.39 19.43
C GLU A 16 22.21 -14.96 19.09
N ALA A 17 21.27 -15.91 19.02
CA ALA A 17 19.87 -15.63 18.73
C ALA A 17 19.24 -14.73 19.82
N ARG A 18 19.56 -14.96 21.08
CA ARG A 18 19.08 -14.13 22.21
C ARG A 18 19.73 -12.76 22.26
N LYS A 19 21.04 -12.70 22.03
CA LYS A 19 21.85 -11.47 22.17
C LYS A 19 21.63 -10.47 21.04
N TYR A 20 21.52 -10.94 19.79
CA TYR A 20 21.50 -10.06 18.63
C TYR A 20 20.16 -10.09 17.87
N TRP A 21 19.65 -11.28 17.56
CA TRP A 21 18.51 -11.40 16.66
C TRP A 21 17.17 -11.10 17.31
N LYS A 22 16.97 -11.49 18.56
CA LYS A 22 15.73 -11.19 19.28
C LYS A 22 15.54 -9.69 19.54
N PRO A 23 16.54 -8.93 20.02
CA PRO A 23 16.42 -7.47 20.12
C PRO A 23 16.19 -6.80 18.77
N ALA A 24 16.90 -7.21 17.71
CA ALA A 24 16.71 -6.67 16.37
C ALA A 24 15.29 -6.91 15.84
N ALA A 25 14.74 -8.12 16.03
CA ALA A 25 13.36 -8.44 15.69
C ALA A 25 12.36 -7.56 16.46
N LYS A 26 12.61 -7.35 17.77
CA LYS A 26 11.76 -6.49 18.59
C LYS A 26 11.75 -5.05 18.10
N VAL A 27 12.91 -4.48 17.76
CA VAL A 27 13.01 -3.14 17.18
C VAL A 27 12.23 -3.04 15.86
N GLY A 28 12.40 -4.02 14.96
CA GLY A 28 11.65 -4.06 13.70
C GLY A 28 10.14 -4.15 13.90
N LEU A 29 9.66 -4.97 14.85
CA LEU A 29 8.24 -5.09 15.16
C LEU A 29 7.66 -3.84 15.82
N VAL A 30 8.41 -3.16 16.68
CA VAL A 30 8.00 -1.87 17.26
C VAL A 30 7.91 -0.80 16.16
N ALA A 31 8.90 -0.72 15.28
CA ALA A 31 8.87 0.19 14.14
C ALA A 31 7.67 -0.09 13.22
N MET A 32 7.37 -1.36 12.94
CA MET A 32 6.20 -1.78 12.16
C MET A 32 4.89 -1.41 12.86
N LEU A 33 4.79 -1.58 14.18
CA LEU A 33 3.62 -1.19 14.96
C LEU A 33 3.38 0.31 14.88
N VAL A 34 4.41 1.10 15.17
CA VAL A 34 4.32 2.57 15.16
C VAL A 34 3.97 3.08 13.76
N SER A 35 4.67 2.61 12.73
CA SER A 35 4.40 3.04 11.35
C SER A 35 3.00 2.64 10.88
N SER A 36 2.48 1.46 11.27
CA SER A 36 1.10 1.05 10.95
C SER A 36 0.07 1.96 11.64
N CYS A 37 0.27 2.29 12.91
CA CYS A 37 -0.63 3.21 13.62
C CYS A 37 -0.63 4.61 12.99
N VAL A 38 0.55 5.14 12.64
CA VAL A 38 0.69 6.44 11.97
C VAL A 38 0.02 6.41 10.58
N ALA A 39 0.23 5.33 9.81
CA ALA A 39 -0.37 5.18 8.49
C ALA A 39 -1.90 5.10 8.55
N ILE A 40 -2.47 4.36 9.51
CA ILE A 40 -3.93 4.28 9.71
C ILE A 40 -4.49 5.63 10.12
N GLY A 41 -3.87 6.31 11.09
CA GLY A 41 -4.32 7.63 11.54
C GLY A 41 -4.25 8.69 10.44
N SER A 42 -3.10 8.83 9.77
CA SER A 42 -2.95 9.77 8.65
C SER A 42 -3.85 9.43 7.47
N GLY A 43 -4.05 8.13 7.19
CA GLY A 43 -4.95 7.65 6.14
C GLY A 43 -6.41 8.02 6.38
N HIS A 44 -6.86 7.99 7.64
CA HIS A 44 -8.21 8.42 8.00
C HIS A 44 -8.44 9.90 7.67
N PHE A 45 -7.54 10.79 8.10
CA PHE A 45 -7.63 12.22 7.76
C PHE A 45 -7.51 12.48 6.26
N MET A 46 -6.63 11.73 5.57
CA MET A 46 -6.48 11.85 4.12
C MET A 46 -7.75 11.39 3.40
N GLY A 47 -8.43 10.33 3.87
CA GLY A 47 -9.69 9.85 3.30
C GLY A 47 -10.79 10.91 3.36
N GLN A 48 -10.92 11.61 4.48
CA GLN A 48 -11.86 12.71 4.64
C GLN A 48 -11.54 13.86 3.68
N HIS A 49 -10.27 14.25 3.59
CA HIS A 49 -9.85 15.29 2.66
C HIS A 49 -10.09 14.92 1.18
N VAL A 50 -9.84 13.68 0.80
CA VAL A 50 -10.11 13.18 -0.57
C VAL A 50 -11.61 13.24 -0.89
N LYS A 51 -12.49 12.95 0.05
CA LYS A 51 -13.94 13.09 -0.13
C LYS A 51 -14.32 14.51 -0.54
N ASP A 52 -13.71 15.52 0.06
CA ASP A 52 -14.03 16.93 -0.19
C ASP A 52 -13.45 17.44 -1.51
N ILE A 53 -12.23 17.05 -1.87
CA ILE A 53 -11.54 17.57 -3.07
C ILE A 53 -11.69 16.68 -4.32
N GLN A 54 -11.95 15.39 -4.16
CA GLN A 54 -12.11 14.41 -5.25
C GLN A 54 -13.28 13.45 -4.97
N PRO A 55 -14.52 13.95 -4.97
CA PRO A 55 -15.69 13.16 -4.56
C PRO A 55 -15.91 11.92 -5.43
N ALA A 56 -15.65 11.98 -6.74
CA ALA A 56 -15.74 10.82 -7.63
C ALA A 56 -14.76 9.70 -7.24
N LYS A 57 -13.52 10.05 -6.89
CA LYS A 57 -12.52 9.09 -6.40
C LYS A 57 -12.95 8.51 -5.06
N ALA A 58 -13.44 9.36 -4.14
CA ALA A 58 -13.91 8.92 -2.84
C ALA A 58 -15.08 7.93 -2.97
N ALA A 59 -16.10 8.25 -3.76
CA ALA A 59 -17.23 7.36 -4.01
C ALA A 59 -16.79 6.03 -4.64
N ALA A 60 -15.90 6.07 -5.63
CA ALA A 60 -15.40 4.86 -6.29
C ALA A 60 -14.57 3.96 -5.35
N MET A 61 -13.66 4.53 -4.55
CA MET A 61 -12.84 3.72 -3.62
C MET A 61 -13.66 3.12 -2.46
N MET A 62 -14.75 3.79 -2.08
CA MET A 62 -15.68 3.33 -1.05
C MET A 62 -16.72 2.34 -1.60
N GLY A 63 -16.96 2.36 -2.91
CA GLY A 63 -17.99 1.54 -3.56
C GLY A 63 -19.40 2.11 -3.37
N VAL A 64 -19.53 3.43 -3.22
CA VAL A 64 -20.79 4.14 -3.01
C VAL A 64 -21.29 4.61 -4.37
N CYS A 65 -22.30 3.90 -4.92
CA CYS A 65 -22.92 4.26 -6.19
C CYS A 65 -24.05 5.28 -6.00
N GLU A 66 -24.90 5.09 -5.01
CA GLU A 66 -26.04 5.95 -4.71
C GLU A 66 -25.73 6.84 -3.51
N SER A 67 -26.23 8.08 -3.55
CA SER A 67 -26.06 9.03 -2.44
C SER A 67 -27.00 8.67 -1.28
N GLY A 68 -26.51 8.87 -0.05
CA GLY A 68 -27.32 8.58 1.12
C GLY A 68 -26.62 8.84 2.44
N GLU A 69 -27.35 8.59 3.52
CA GLU A 69 -26.86 8.64 4.89
C GLU A 69 -26.53 7.23 5.39
N SER A 70 -25.62 7.12 6.34
CA SER A 70 -25.32 5.86 7.05
C SER A 70 -24.92 4.68 6.15
N HIS A 71 -24.00 4.94 5.21
CA HIS A 71 -23.46 3.87 4.35
C HIS A 71 -22.68 2.83 5.14
N ASP A 72 -23.03 1.58 4.90
CA ASP A 72 -22.33 0.42 5.43
C ASP A 72 -20.99 0.21 4.74
N LEU A 73 -20.02 -0.33 5.47
CA LEU A 73 -18.72 -0.66 4.89
C LEU A 73 -18.84 -1.82 3.90
N VAL A 74 -18.63 -1.59 2.63
CA VAL A 74 -18.61 -2.65 1.62
C VAL A 74 -17.25 -3.37 1.70
N ILE A 75 -17.23 -4.59 2.22
CA ILE A 75 -16.00 -5.41 2.31
C ILE A 75 -15.58 -5.92 0.94
N ALA A 76 -16.52 -6.38 0.13
CA ALA A 76 -16.30 -6.91 -1.21
C ALA A 76 -17.42 -6.46 -2.15
N MET A 77 -17.06 -6.20 -3.40
CA MET A 77 -17.98 -5.82 -4.46
C MET A 77 -17.58 -6.54 -5.75
N TRP A 78 -18.56 -7.15 -6.42
CA TRP A 78 -18.36 -7.90 -7.67
C TRP A 78 -18.96 -7.17 -8.88
N THR A 79 -19.52 -5.99 -8.66
CA THR A 79 -20.07 -5.15 -9.73
C THR A 79 -18.96 -4.30 -10.35
N SER A 80 -18.96 -4.15 -11.67
CA SER A 80 -17.95 -3.40 -12.41
C SER A 80 -18.27 -1.91 -12.57
N ASP A 81 -19.53 -1.56 -12.47
CA ASP A 81 -20.07 -0.20 -12.66
C ASP A 81 -21.27 0.04 -11.75
N CYS A 82 -21.82 1.26 -11.77
CA CYS A 82 -22.99 1.63 -10.99
C CYS A 82 -24.32 1.52 -11.77
N ASP A 83 -24.29 1.08 -13.02
CA ASP A 83 -25.46 1.12 -13.91
C ASP A 83 -26.46 -0.04 -13.70
N GLY A 84 -26.19 -0.92 -12.72
CA GLY A 84 -27.02 -2.10 -12.42
C GLY A 84 -27.05 -2.50 -10.96
N PRO A 85 -27.68 -3.64 -10.64
CA PRO A 85 -27.77 -4.12 -9.27
C PRO A 85 -26.39 -4.38 -8.68
N GLN A 86 -26.15 -3.82 -7.49
CA GLN A 86 -24.88 -3.92 -6.79
C GLN A 86 -24.79 -5.25 -6.04
N LEU A 87 -23.89 -6.15 -6.49
CA LEU A 87 -23.55 -7.36 -5.73
C LEU A 87 -22.45 -7.05 -4.74
N THR A 88 -22.80 -6.78 -3.50
CA THR A 88 -21.86 -6.35 -2.45
C THR A 88 -21.98 -7.24 -1.20
N LEU A 89 -20.90 -7.29 -0.43
CA LEU A 89 -20.87 -7.86 0.91
C LEU A 89 -20.69 -6.72 1.92
N PRO A 90 -21.79 -6.19 2.51
CA PRO A 90 -21.72 -5.10 3.46
C PRO A 90 -21.37 -5.59 4.87
N PHE A 91 -20.69 -4.73 5.62
CA PHE A 91 -20.53 -4.82 7.06
C PHE A 91 -21.40 -3.71 7.70
N PRO A 92 -22.48 -4.05 8.43
CA PRO A 92 -23.47 -3.10 8.88
C PRO A 92 -22.94 -2.12 9.93
N GLY A 93 -23.63 -1.00 10.10
CA GLY A 93 -23.38 -0.03 11.17
C GLY A 93 -22.89 1.34 10.72
N GLY A 94 -23.03 1.70 9.44
CA GLY A 94 -22.67 3.01 8.94
C GLY A 94 -21.14 3.30 8.99
N LEU A 95 -20.33 2.25 8.98
CA LEU A 95 -18.88 2.37 9.17
C LEU A 95 -18.20 3.10 8.01
N GLU A 96 -18.68 2.97 6.76
CA GLU A 96 -18.14 3.73 5.62
C GLU A 96 -18.38 5.23 5.82
N SER A 97 -19.59 5.61 6.22
CA SER A 97 -19.94 7.00 6.56
C SER A 97 -19.07 7.53 7.70
N PHE A 98 -18.85 6.72 8.75
CA PHE A 98 -17.95 7.12 9.84
C PHE A 98 -16.51 7.34 9.36
N MET A 99 -15.98 6.48 8.53
CA MET A 99 -14.63 6.63 7.98
C MET A 99 -14.47 7.92 7.17
N ALA A 100 -15.51 8.35 6.47
CA ALA A 100 -15.50 9.52 5.61
C ALA A 100 -15.89 10.83 6.32
N THR A 101 -16.69 10.77 7.39
CA THR A 101 -17.31 11.97 8.00
C THR A 101 -17.18 12.05 9.52
N ASN A 102 -16.69 11.03 10.20
CA ASN A 102 -16.71 10.82 11.66
C ASN A 102 -18.12 10.64 12.26
N HIS A 103 -19.16 10.44 11.42
CA HIS A 103 -20.55 10.23 11.84
C HIS A 103 -21.09 8.94 11.28
N PHE A 104 -21.71 8.11 12.15
CA PHE A 104 -22.28 6.83 11.75
C PHE A 104 -23.67 6.98 11.11
N SER A 105 -24.43 8.04 11.48
CA SER A 105 -25.80 8.25 11.04
C SER A 105 -26.18 9.73 11.09
N GLY A 106 -27.32 10.06 10.47
CA GLY A 106 -27.85 11.43 10.39
C GLY A 106 -27.25 12.21 9.23
N LYS A 107 -27.70 13.45 9.06
CA LYS A 107 -27.35 14.33 7.91
C LYS A 107 -25.83 14.52 7.72
N GLU A 108 -25.08 14.49 8.80
CA GLU A 108 -23.62 14.66 8.76
C GLU A 108 -22.87 13.42 8.26
N SER A 109 -23.55 12.26 8.25
CA SER A 109 -23.04 11.00 7.69
C SER A 109 -23.25 10.85 6.19
N PHE A 110 -23.84 11.86 5.54
CA PHE A 110 -24.21 11.82 4.12
C PHE A 110 -22.97 11.70 3.22
N LEU A 111 -23.02 10.75 2.30
CA LEU A 111 -22.04 10.55 1.24
C LEU A 111 -22.69 10.72 -0.12
N LYS A 112 -22.03 11.45 -1.01
CA LYS A 112 -22.41 11.51 -2.42
C LYS A 112 -22.01 10.24 -3.13
N GLY A 113 -22.95 9.65 -3.84
CA GLY A 113 -22.72 8.51 -4.71
C GLY A 113 -22.03 8.90 -6.02
N LEU A 114 -21.43 7.91 -6.66
CA LEU A 114 -20.67 8.10 -7.89
C LEU A 114 -21.56 8.62 -9.04
N ASP A 115 -22.82 8.21 -9.09
CA ASP A 115 -23.78 8.63 -10.13
C ASP A 115 -24.16 10.11 -10.00
N GLU A 116 -24.43 10.58 -8.79
CA GLU A 116 -24.72 11.99 -8.53
C GLU A 116 -23.53 12.87 -8.88
N VAL A 117 -22.33 12.47 -8.42
CA VAL A 117 -21.10 13.21 -8.74
C VAL A 117 -20.84 13.27 -10.24
N ASN A 118 -21.07 12.17 -10.96
CA ASN A 118 -20.93 12.14 -12.42
C ASN A 118 -21.94 13.07 -13.12
N ALA A 119 -23.19 13.08 -12.65
CA ALA A 119 -24.23 13.98 -13.18
C ALA A 119 -23.89 15.46 -12.94
N GLU A 120 -23.39 15.80 -11.74
CA GLU A 120 -22.91 17.17 -11.43
C GLU A 120 -21.75 17.59 -12.34
N LEU A 121 -20.76 16.71 -12.55
CA LEU A 121 -19.64 16.99 -13.42
C LEU A 121 -20.04 17.10 -14.91
N LYS A 122 -20.96 16.27 -15.37
CA LYS A 122 -21.54 16.38 -16.71
C LYS A 122 -22.22 17.73 -16.91
N ALA A 123 -23.07 18.13 -15.98
CA ALA A 123 -23.75 19.42 -16.04
C ALA A 123 -22.77 20.61 -16.02
N LYS A 124 -21.73 20.52 -15.19
CA LYS A 124 -20.73 21.61 -15.01
C LYS A 124 -19.82 21.79 -16.22
N TYR A 125 -19.44 20.70 -16.89
CA TYR A 125 -18.42 20.73 -17.94
C TYR A 125 -18.96 20.35 -19.33
N ALA A 126 -20.30 20.31 -19.51
CA ALA A 126 -20.93 20.00 -20.80
C ALA A 126 -20.44 20.91 -21.94
N ASP A 127 -20.28 22.21 -21.67
CA ASP A 127 -19.82 23.20 -22.66
C ASP A 127 -18.36 22.99 -23.11
N VAL A 128 -17.54 22.34 -22.27
CA VAL A 128 -16.11 22.17 -22.53
C VAL A 128 -15.79 20.79 -23.13
N TYR A 129 -16.43 19.74 -22.62
CA TYR A 129 -16.10 18.35 -22.96
C TYR A 129 -17.25 17.58 -23.60
N GLY A 130 -18.42 18.21 -23.75
CA GLY A 130 -19.63 17.57 -24.27
C GLY A 130 -20.44 16.88 -23.16
N SER A 131 -21.74 16.68 -23.46
CA SER A 131 -22.71 16.09 -22.52
C SER A 131 -22.49 14.59 -22.26
N ASP A 132 -21.82 13.90 -23.18
CA ASP A 132 -21.69 12.42 -23.17
C ASP A 132 -20.43 11.95 -22.42
N GLN A 133 -19.57 12.89 -21.96
CA GLN A 133 -18.34 12.55 -21.27
C GLN A 133 -18.66 11.90 -19.92
N ASP A 134 -18.09 10.70 -19.68
CA ASP A 134 -18.16 10.02 -18.38
C ASP A 134 -16.97 10.42 -17.51
N TYR A 135 -17.24 10.87 -16.30
CA TYR A 135 -16.23 11.31 -15.33
C TYR A 135 -16.00 10.28 -14.20
N ARG A 136 -16.63 9.11 -14.30
CA ARG A 136 -16.46 8.04 -13.31
C ARG A 136 -15.10 7.38 -13.49
N PRO A 137 -14.29 7.25 -12.43
CA PRO A 137 -13.10 6.41 -12.46
C PRO A 137 -13.50 4.93 -12.55
N ASN A 138 -12.53 4.07 -12.91
CA ASN A 138 -12.79 2.64 -12.93
C ASN A 138 -13.10 2.13 -11.51
N LEU A 139 -14.38 1.82 -11.27
CA LEU A 139 -14.91 1.43 -9.98
C LEU A 139 -14.21 0.19 -9.41
N THR A 140 -14.07 -0.87 -10.22
CA THR A 140 -13.44 -2.13 -9.79
C THR A 140 -12.00 -1.93 -9.36
N VAL A 141 -11.20 -1.21 -10.15
CA VAL A 141 -9.81 -0.97 -9.82
C VAL A 141 -9.66 -0.08 -8.59
N ALA A 142 -10.42 1.02 -8.50
CA ALA A 142 -10.37 1.93 -7.37
C ALA A 142 -10.78 1.22 -6.07
N PHE A 143 -11.90 0.50 -6.08
CA PHE A 143 -12.42 -0.24 -4.93
C PHE A 143 -11.43 -1.31 -4.43
N TRP A 144 -11.01 -2.23 -5.30
CA TRP A 144 -10.17 -3.34 -4.87
C TRP A 144 -8.75 -2.91 -4.49
N SER A 145 -8.20 -1.88 -5.15
CA SER A 145 -6.91 -1.32 -4.75
C SER A 145 -6.98 -0.70 -3.36
N PHE A 146 -8.06 0.01 -3.04
CA PHE A 146 -8.28 0.58 -1.72
C PHE A 146 -8.42 -0.51 -0.65
N ARG A 147 -9.27 -1.52 -0.90
CA ARG A 147 -9.46 -2.65 0.04
C ARG A 147 -8.17 -3.47 0.24
N ALA A 148 -7.42 -3.73 -0.82
CA ALA A 148 -6.12 -4.42 -0.72
C ALA A 148 -5.10 -3.61 0.09
N MET A 149 -4.98 -2.30 -0.19
CA MET A 149 -4.09 -1.41 0.56
C MET A 149 -4.44 -1.38 2.06
N MET A 150 -5.72 -1.18 2.39
CA MET A 150 -6.20 -1.18 3.79
C MET A 150 -5.98 -2.54 4.46
N GLY A 151 -6.36 -3.63 3.79
CA GLY A 151 -6.20 -4.99 4.31
C GLY A 151 -4.75 -5.33 4.64
N ILE A 152 -3.81 -4.94 3.78
CA ILE A 152 -2.37 -5.10 4.01
C ILE A 152 -1.92 -4.26 5.22
N GLY A 153 -2.41 -3.02 5.36
CA GLY A 153 -2.10 -2.16 6.50
C GLY A 153 -2.56 -2.77 7.83
N PHE A 154 -3.80 -3.24 7.89
CA PHE A 154 -4.34 -3.92 9.09
C PHE A 154 -3.64 -5.26 9.37
N LEU A 155 -3.29 -6.02 8.32
CA LEU A 155 -2.52 -7.25 8.48
C LEU A 155 -1.14 -6.94 9.08
N GLY A 156 -0.47 -5.89 8.62
CA GLY A 156 0.79 -5.41 9.18
C GLY A 156 0.68 -5.05 10.66
N LEU A 157 -0.37 -4.33 11.04
CA LEU A 157 -0.67 -4.01 12.44
C LEU A 157 -0.88 -5.28 13.28
N ALA A 158 -1.72 -6.19 12.82
CA ALA A 158 -1.99 -7.45 13.51
C ALA A 158 -0.73 -8.31 13.67
N MET A 159 0.08 -8.41 12.63
CA MET A 159 1.35 -9.14 12.68
C MET A 159 2.34 -8.49 13.66
N SER A 160 2.43 -7.17 13.73
CA SER A 160 3.33 -6.49 14.67
C SER A 160 2.94 -6.76 16.12
N ILE A 161 1.65 -6.68 16.44
CA ILE A 161 1.10 -7.00 17.78
C ILE A 161 1.37 -8.47 18.14
N PHE A 162 1.03 -9.38 17.24
CA PHE A 162 1.24 -10.81 17.44
C PHE A 162 2.72 -11.15 17.60
N GLY A 163 3.60 -10.54 16.80
CA GLY A 163 5.04 -10.72 16.89
C GLY A 163 5.60 -10.23 18.22
N LEU A 164 5.21 -9.06 18.67
CA LEU A 164 5.62 -8.52 19.98
C LEU A 164 5.12 -9.37 21.13
N TYR A 165 3.89 -9.87 21.05
CA TYR A 165 3.33 -10.81 22.03
C TYR A 165 4.15 -12.12 22.08
N SER A 166 4.48 -12.69 20.93
CA SER A 166 5.25 -13.93 20.80
C SER A 166 6.70 -13.79 21.31
N LEU A 167 7.25 -12.56 21.28
CA LEU A 167 8.60 -12.27 21.80
C LEU A 167 8.65 -12.01 23.31
N ARG A 168 7.50 -12.02 24.01
CA ARG A 168 7.47 -11.79 25.45
C ARG A 168 8.18 -12.93 26.22
N GLY A 169 8.96 -12.54 27.22
CA GLY A 169 9.75 -13.48 28.02
C GLY A 169 10.89 -14.12 27.22
N ASP A 170 11.33 -15.29 27.65
CA ASP A 170 12.37 -16.08 26.98
C ASP A 170 11.84 -17.03 25.90
N LYS A 171 10.55 -16.92 25.58
CA LYS A 171 9.95 -17.75 24.56
C LYS A 171 10.47 -17.32 23.18
N ILE A 172 11.14 -18.23 22.49
CA ILE A 172 11.45 -18.09 21.08
C ILE A 172 10.52 -19.07 20.37
N GLU A 173 9.77 -18.56 19.41
CA GLU A 173 8.83 -19.36 18.63
C GLU A 173 9.50 -20.60 18.03
N LYS A 174 8.93 -21.78 18.26
CA LYS A 174 9.48 -23.06 17.80
C LYS A 174 8.87 -23.53 16.46
N SER A 175 7.78 -22.92 16.01
CA SER A 175 7.03 -23.35 14.85
C SER A 175 7.68 -22.96 13.51
N GLU A 176 7.93 -23.93 12.61
CA GLU A 176 8.44 -23.66 11.26
C GLU A 176 7.46 -22.93 10.37
N ARG A 177 6.18 -23.21 10.55
CA ARG A 177 5.12 -22.56 9.79
C ARG A 177 5.08 -21.05 10.05
N MET A 178 5.24 -20.67 11.31
CA MET A 178 5.28 -19.27 11.70
C MET A 178 6.48 -18.53 11.10
N GLY A 179 7.66 -19.15 11.06
CA GLY A 179 8.83 -18.58 10.41
C GLY A 179 8.62 -18.31 8.92
N ARG A 180 7.91 -19.18 8.21
CA ARG A 180 7.56 -18.99 6.80
C ARG A 180 6.54 -17.85 6.60
N LEU A 181 5.56 -17.72 7.47
CA LEU A 181 4.60 -16.61 7.45
C LEU A 181 5.30 -15.25 7.58
N TRP A 182 6.34 -15.16 8.43
CA TRP A 182 7.12 -13.92 8.56
C TRP A 182 7.92 -13.59 7.30
N LEU A 183 8.35 -14.58 6.52
CA LEU A 183 8.98 -14.32 5.22
C LEU A 183 7.98 -13.76 4.20
N LEU A 184 6.74 -14.26 4.21
CA LEU A 184 5.67 -13.73 3.36
C LEU A 184 5.26 -12.30 3.74
N ALA A 185 5.55 -11.85 4.95
CA ALA A 185 5.30 -10.49 5.37
C ALA A 185 6.27 -9.46 4.75
N ILE A 186 7.44 -9.87 4.28
CA ILE A 186 8.44 -8.96 3.71
C ILE A 186 7.90 -8.15 2.51
N PRO A 187 7.21 -8.74 1.52
CA PRO A 187 6.66 -8.00 0.39
C PRO A 187 5.41 -7.16 0.71
N LEU A 188 4.74 -7.37 1.86
CA LEU A 188 3.48 -6.70 2.17
C LEU A 188 3.54 -5.16 2.11
N PRO A 189 4.55 -4.46 2.69
CA PRO A 189 4.62 -3.01 2.59
C PRO A 189 4.76 -2.52 1.14
N PHE A 190 5.52 -3.24 0.31
CA PHE A 190 5.68 -2.91 -1.11
C PHE A 190 4.37 -3.09 -1.88
N LEU A 191 3.66 -4.19 -1.63
CA LEU A 191 2.34 -4.44 -2.23
C LEU A 191 1.31 -3.40 -1.77
N GLY A 192 1.28 -3.07 -0.47
CA GLY A 192 0.39 -2.03 0.06
C GLY A 192 0.64 -0.68 -0.60
N ASN A 193 1.90 -0.28 -0.75
CA ASN A 193 2.27 0.95 -1.46
C ASN A 193 1.89 0.90 -2.95
N SER A 194 2.08 -0.25 -3.63
CA SER A 194 1.71 -0.42 -5.04
C SER A 194 0.20 -0.30 -5.25
N PHE A 195 -0.61 -0.91 -4.38
CA PHE A 195 -2.07 -0.76 -4.43
C PHE A 195 -2.51 0.68 -4.12
N GLY A 196 -1.86 1.36 -3.17
CA GLY A 196 -2.11 2.77 -2.90
C GLY A 196 -1.78 3.67 -4.10
N TRP A 197 -0.67 3.40 -4.78
CA TRP A 197 -0.32 4.10 -6.01
C TRP A 197 -1.32 3.83 -7.14
N LEU A 198 -1.72 2.56 -7.32
CA LEU A 198 -2.73 2.19 -8.32
C LEU A 198 -4.07 2.91 -8.07
N LEU A 199 -4.52 2.97 -6.80
CA LEU A 199 -5.69 3.76 -6.41
C LEU A 199 -5.51 5.24 -6.75
N THR A 200 -4.34 5.80 -6.48
CA THR A 200 -4.06 7.23 -6.73
C THR A 200 -4.17 7.56 -8.21
N GLU A 201 -3.59 6.75 -9.07
CA GLU A 201 -3.55 6.99 -10.51
C GLU A 201 -4.87 6.63 -11.22
N MET A 202 -5.46 5.50 -10.89
CA MET A 202 -6.70 5.03 -11.53
C MET A 202 -7.94 5.72 -10.95
N GLY A 203 -7.92 6.04 -9.67
CA GLY A 203 -9.03 6.72 -8.99
C GLY A 203 -9.18 8.20 -9.37
N ARG A 204 -8.19 8.82 -9.98
CA ARG A 204 -8.31 10.20 -10.49
C ARG A 204 -8.78 10.28 -11.94
N GLN A 205 -8.81 9.17 -12.67
CA GLN A 205 -9.28 9.18 -14.07
C GLN A 205 -10.73 9.65 -14.15
N PRO A 206 -11.14 10.33 -15.26
CA PRO A 206 -10.35 10.64 -16.47
C PRO A 206 -9.43 11.86 -16.36
N TRP A 207 -9.23 12.45 -15.17
CA TRP A 207 -8.44 13.64 -14.98
C TRP A 207 -6.95 13.33 -14.80
N ILE A 208 -6.07 14.09 -15.48
CA ILE A 208 -4.66 14.23 -15.08
C ILE A 208 -4.56 15.30 -14.00
N VAL A 209 -5.18 16.45 -14.23
CA VAL A 209 -5.33 17.53 -13.26
C VAL A 209 -6.81 17.67 -12.94
N ASN A 210 -7.17 17.32 -11.70
CA ASN A 210 -8.54 17.43 -11.25
C ASN A 210 -8.96 18.91 -11.19
N PRO A 211 -10.19 19.27 -11.59
CA PRO A 211 -10.65 20.64 -11.54
C PRO A 211 -10.54 21.25 -10.15
N GLY A 212 -9.74 22.29 -10.01
CA GLY A 212 -9.58 23.07 -8.79
C GLY A 212 -10.32 24.41 -8.85
N GLU A 213 -10.26 25.16 -7.75
CA GLU A 213 -10.86 26.51 -7.67
C GLU A 213 -10.29 27.50 -8.71
N ASN A 214 -9.05 27.29 -9.13
CA ASN A 214 -8.36 28.14 -10.12
C ASN A 214 -8.76 27.85 -11.58
N GLY A 215 -9.72 26.95 -11.83
CA GLY A 215 -10.17 26.59 -13.17
C GLY A 215 -9.16 25.79 -13.99
N ILE A 216 -8.00 25.45 -13.43
CA ILE A 216 -7.01 24.60 -14.10
C ILE A 216 -7.51 23.16 -14.06
N MET A 217 -7.66 22.54 -15.23
CA MET A 217 -8.09 21.16 -15.41
C MET A 217 -7.47 20.57 -16.66
N LEU A 218 -7.18 19.28 -16.65
CA LEU A 218 -6.63 18.56 -17.79
C LEU A 218 -7.12 17.11 -17.78
N MET A 219 -7.71 16.68 -18.88
CA MET A 219 -8.09 15.28 -19.04
C MET A 219 -6.94 14.45 -19.63
N THR A 220 -6.98 13.14 -19.39
CA THR A 220 -5.97 12.19 -19.87
C THR A 220 -5.82 12.21 -21.39
N ASN A 221 -6.91 12.32 -22.14
CA ASN A 221 -6.89 12.40 -23.61
C ASN A 221 -6.23 13.68 -24.13
N GLN A 222 -6.25 14.77 -23.37
CA GLN A 222 -5.62 16.04 -23.72
C GLN A 222 -4.13 16.08 -23.35
N GLY A 223 -3.70 15.24 -22.40
CA GLY A 223 -2.31 15.13 -21.96
C GLY A 223 -1.42 14.26 -22.84
N LEU A 224 -1.95 13.70 -23.93
CA LEU A 224 -1.16 12.88 -24.85
C LEU A 224 -0.19 13.75 -25.65
N SER A 225 1.07 13.33 -25.69
CA SER A 225 2.10 14.02 -26.47
C SER A 225 1.93 13.75 -27.97
N ASN A 226 1.85 14.79 -28.76
CA ASN A 226 1.83 14.68 -30.24
C ASN A 226 3.22 14.41 -30.84
N SER A 227 4.30 14.59 -30.04
CA SER A 227 5.69 14.46 -30.52
C SER A 227 6.34 13.12 -30.16
N VAL A 228 5.76 12.36 -29.23
CA VAL A 228 6.30 11.08 -28.75
C VAL A 228 5.44 9.94 -29.27
N SER A 229 6.02 9.06 -30.09
CA SER A 229 5.29 7.88 -30.58
C SER A 229 5.08 6.82 -29.50
N GLY A 230 3.99 6.05 -29.63
CA GLY A 230 3.72 4.91 -28.73
C GLY A 230 4.86 3.88 -28.71
N GLY A 231 5.56 3.70 -29.83
CA GLY A 231 6.74 2.84 -29.94
C GLY A 231 7.91 3.33 -29.06
N THR A 232 8.15 4.64 -29.02
CA THR A 232 9.19 5.22 -28.13
C THR A 232 8.86 5.00 -26.67
N VAL A 233 7.58 5.16 -26.28
CA VAL A 233 7.13 4.91 -24.91
C VAL A 233 7.32 3.44 -24.54
N LEU A 234 6.85 2.50 -25.38
CA LEU A 234 7.03 1.07 -25.15
C LEU A 234 8.49 0.66 -25.02
N THR A 235 9.35 1.19 -25.89
CA THR A 235 10.80 0.90 -25.84
C THR A 235 11.41 1.39 -24.53
N SER A 236 11.12 2.63 -24.10
CA SER A 236 11.63 3.16 -22.84
C SER A 236 11.11 2.35 -21.63
N MET A 237 9.82 2.00 -21.62
CA MET A 237 9.25 1.15 -20.58
C MET A 237 9.94 -0.21 -20.51
N ALA A 238 10.15 -0.87 -21.66
CA ALA A 238 10.84 -2.17 -21.71
C ALA A 238 12.28 -2.06 -21.19
N VAL A 239 13.04 -1.06 -21.64
CA VAL A 239 14.43 -0.84 -21.20
C VAL A 239 14.51 -0.60 -19.69
N PHE A 240 13.69 0.30 -19.16
CA PHE A 240 13.69 0.56 -17.70
C PHE A 240 13.22 -0.65 -16.91
N THR A 241 12.20 -1.37 -17.37
CA THR A 241 11.73 -2.58 -16.69
C THR A 241 12.82 -3.64 -16.63
N LEU A 242 13.52 -3.90 -17.73
CA LEU A 242 14.63 -4.85 -17.76
C LEU A 242 15.80 -4.41 -16.86
N LEU A 243 16.18 -3.14 -16.90
CA LEU A 243 17.24 -2.58 -16.07
C LEU A 243 16.93 -2.74 -14.59
N TYR A 244 15.76 -2.27 -14.14
CA TYR A 244 15.37 -2.38 -12.74
C TYR A 244 15.15 -3.83 -12.28
N SER A 245 14.66 -4.70 -13.17
CA SER A 245 14.56 -6.12 -12.86
C SER A 245 15.93 -6.76 -12.65
N ALA A 246 16.92 -6.45 -13.49
CA ALA A 246 18.30 -6.92 -13.32
C ALA A 246 18.91 -6.42 -12.00
N LEU A 247 18.74 -5.13 -11.69
CA LEU A 247 19.18 -4.55 -10.40
C LEU A 247 18.46 -5.20 -9.21
N GLY A 248 17.17 -5.48 -9.34
CA GLY A 248 16.37 -6.20 -8.34
C GLY A 248 16.90 -7.61 -8.06
N VAL A 249 17.27 -8.36 -9.09
CA VAL A 249 17.88 -9.69 -8.94
C VAL A 249 19.21 -9.61 -8.20
N VAL A 250 20.08 -8.67 -8.55
CA VAL A 250 21.35 -8.43 -7.86
C VAL A 250 21.11 -8.06 -6.39
N TRP A 251 20.16 -7.16 -6.14
CA TRP A 251 19.80 -6.75 -4.78
C TRP A 251 19.30 -7.91 -3.92
N ILE A 252 18.40 -8.75 -4.44
CA ILE A 252 17.90 -9.94 -3.73
C ILE A 252 19.05 -10.93 -3.49
N ALA A 253 19.92 -11.16 -4.47
CA ALA A 253 21.05 -12.06 -4.32
C ALA A 253 22.02 -11.58 -3.22
N LEU A 254 22.33 -10.28 -3.17
CA LEU A 254 23.16 -9.69 -2.13
C LEU A 254 22.49 -9.78 -0.75
N LEU A 255 21.21 -9.44 -0.65
CA LEU A 255 20.46 -9.56 0.61
C LEU A 255 20.50 -11.01 1.13
N ARG A 256 20.24 -11.98 0.24
CA ARG A 256 20.31 -13.38 0.61
C ARG A 256 21.70 -13.78 1.06
N ARG A 257 22.74 -13.38 0.34
CA ARG A 257 24.12 -13.66 0.68
C ARG A 257 24.45 -13.15 2.07
N TYR A 258 24.29 -11.84 2.34
CA TYR A 258 24.59 -11.26 3.64
C TYR A 258 23.71 -11.79 4.78
N ALA A 259 22.45 -12.13 4.48
CA ALA A 259 21.58 -12.78 5.44
C ALA A 259 22.07 -14.16 5.87
N LEU A 260 22.65 -14.94 4.95
CA LEU A 260 23.19 -16.26 5.22
C LEU A 260 24.59 -16.23 5.87
N GLU A 261 25.44 -15.28 5.52
CA GLU A 261 26.78 -15.10 6.09
C GLU A 261 26.74 -14.79 7.59
N GLY A 262 25.76 -14.03 8.07
CA GLY A 262 25.58 -13.70 9.49
C GLY A 262 26.68 -12.80 10.05
N ILE A 263 26.83 -12.79 11.39
CA ILE A 263 27.72 -11.87 12.12
C ILE A 263 29.20 -12.34 12.12
N ASP A 264 29.45 -13.64 11.97
CA ASP A 264 30.77 -14.24 12.13
C ASP A 264 31.80 -13.84 11.07
N THR A 265 31.33 -13.49 9.86
CA THR A 265 32.21 -13.01 8.78
C THR A 265 32.90 -11.69 9.12
N ARG A 266 32.26 -10.80 9.89
CA ARG A 266 32.87 -9.55 10.35
C ARG A 266 34.00 -9.80 11.34
N LYS A 267 33.87 -10.77 12.24
CA LYS A 267 34.94 -11.15 13.16
C LYS A 267 36.17 -11.73 12.44
N LYS A 268 35.96 -12.49 11.35
CA LYS A 268 37.05 -13.00 10.52
C LYS A 268 37.73 -11.89 9.77
N ALA A 269 37.00 -10.93 9.18
CA ALA A 269 37.59 -9.81 8.47
C ALA A 269 38.42 -8.87 9.41
N VAL A 270 37.89 -8.60 10.61
CA VAL A 270 38.61 -7.80 11.62
C VAL A 270 39.89 -8.53 12.09
N LYS A 271 39.83 -9.86 12.37
CA LYS A 271 41.04 -10.63 12.72
C LYS A 271 42.08 -10.67 11.61
N LEU A 272 41.68 -10.76 10.35
CA LEU A 272 42.58 -10.71 9.20
C LEU A 272 43.22 -9.33 9.04
N SER A 273 42.50 -8.25 9.34
CA SER A 273 43.00 -6.88 9.32
C SER A 273 43.98 -6.58 10.48
N GLU A 274 43.75 -7.16 11.66
CA GLU A 274 44.67 -7.03 12.81
C GLU A 274 45.93 -7.87 12.66
N SER A 275 45.90 -8.97 11.88
CA SER A 275 47.04 -9.85 11.63
C SER A 275 47.85 -9.48 10.39
N ALA A 276 47.35 -8.60 9.55
CA ALA A 276 48.09 -8.09 8.39
C ALA A 276 49.04 -6.96 8.83
N PRO A 277 50.36 -7.08 8.70
CA PRO A 277 51.25 -5.96 8.94
C PRO A 277 50.87 -4.83 7.96
N MET A 278 50.71 -3.61 8.46
CA MET A 278 50.50 -2.43 7.62
C MET A 278 51.75 -2.21 6.76
N THR A 279 51.76 -2.80 5.58
CA THR A 279 52.72 -2.45 4.53
C THR A 279 52.22 -1.19 3.85
N PHE A 280 52.75 -0.05 4.27
CA PHE A 280 52.66 1.17 3.49
C PHE A 280 53.56 0.95 2.26
N ALA A 281 52.95 0.70 1.10
CA ALA A 281 53.66 0.83 -0.18
C ALA A 281 53.76 2.34 -0.48
N TYR A 282 54.97 2.86 -0.53
CA TYR A 282 55.31 4.18 -1.05
C TYR A 282 55.23 4.16 -2.58
#